data_784d41f9fd2491255e19741262f9029d
#
_entry.id   784d41f9fd2491255e19741262f9029d
#
_cell.length_a   1.000
_cell.length_b   1.000
_cell.length_c   1.000
_cell.angle_alpha   90.00
_cell.angle_beta   90.00
_cell.angle_gamma   90.00
#
_symmetry.space_group_name_H-M   'P 1'
#
loop_
_entity.id
_entity.type
_entity.pdbx_description
1 polymer ?
#
loop_
_entity_poly.entity_id
_entity_poly.type
_entity_poly.pdbx_seq_one_letter_code
_entity_poly.pdbx_strand_id
1 'polypeptide(L)'
;MAYYGANVNAFLYMGTSTATPLPAPGADSFTVVPLLGSVTPPANELTTAFFNILNDGDRRSVGGKLNDRTSEGNLVADWTSVIHQAMEADSIVPGGRKRNWYIVYPDAGARRDDFVAFISTWTKEAFDAGEDAKEHRVNFTLTVDGAVTVTY
;
A
#
# COMPACT_ATOMS: atom_id res chain seq x y z
N MET A 1 -26.50 10.39 4.40
CA MET A 1 -25.13 10.92 4.57
C MET A 1 -24.23 9.82 5.08
N ALA A 2 -23.09 9.63 4.45
CA ALA A 2 -22.09 8.71 4.98
C ALA A 2 -21.53 9.26 6.29
N TYR A 3 -21.53 8.44 7.32
CA TYR A 3 -20.97 8.80 8.61
C TYR A 3 -19.67 8.03 8.85
N TYR A 4 -18.61 8.75 9.08
CA TYR A 4 -17.29 8.17 9.37
C TYR A 4 -17.07 8.18 10.87
N GLY A 5 -17.48 7.11 11.51
CA GLY A 5 -17.23 6.91 12.93
C GLY A 5 -15.86 6.28 13.20
N ALA A 6 -15.50 6.23 14.47
CA ALA A 6 -14.24 5.65 14.92
C ALA A 6 -14.05 4.16 14.59
N ASN A 7 -15.12 3.48 14.21
CA ASN A 7 -15.11 2.05 13.90
C ASN A 7 -15.08 1.74 12.40
N VAL A 8 -14.94 2.76 11.57
CA VAL A 8 -14.89 2.57 10.11
C VAL A 8 -13.43 2.37 9.70
N ASN A 9 -13.12 1.21 9.17
CA ASN A 9 -11.76 0.82 8.81
C ASN A 9 -11.59 0.71 7.30
N ALA A 10 -10.41 1.10 6.83
CA ALA A 10 -9.97 0.72 5.50
C ALA A 10 -9.55 -0.75 5.50
N PHE A 11 -9.74 -1.42 4.37
CA PHE A 11 -9.30 -2.79 4.16
C PHE A 11 -8.24 -2.85 3.07
N LEU A 12 -7.21 -3.63 3.31
CA LEU A 12 -6.18 -3.97 2.33
C LEU A 12 -6.39 -5.41 1.88
N TYR A 13 -6.43 -5.62 0.56
CA TYR A 13 -6.56 -6.94 -0.04
C TYR A 13 -5.32 -7.27 -0.84
N MET A 14 -4.83 -8.49 -0.67
CA MET A 14 -3.67 -9.02 -1.38
C MET A 14 -4.12 -10.02 -2.45
N GLY A 15 -3.63 -9.85 -3.68
CA GLY A 15 -3.82 -10.82 -4.74
C GLY A 15 -3.07 -12.12 -4.50
N THR A 16 -3.68 -13.25 -4.85
CA THR A 16 -3.09 -14.57 -4.62
C THR A 16 -2.10 -14.97 -5.71
N SER A 17 -2.20 -14.39 -6.91
CA SER A 17 -1.31 -14.73 -8.02
C SER A 17 0.07 -14.09 -7.89
N THR A 18 1.09 -14.87 -8.19
CA THR A 18 2.48 -14.43 -8.34
C THR A 18 3.01 -14.68 -9.75
N ALA A 19 2.11 -14.93 -10.69
CA ALA A 19 2.47 -15.21 -12.09
C ALA A 19 3.16 -14.01 -12.76
N THR A 20 3.95 -14.29 -13.77
CA THR A 20 4.59 -13.27 -14.60
C THR A 20 4.21 -13.51 -16.05
N PRO A 21 3.43 -12.61 -16.69
CA PRO A 21 2.85 -11.40 -16.13
C PRO A 21 1.69 -11.67 -15.15
N LEU A 22 1.41 -10.70 -14.27
CA LEU A 22 0.26 -10.79 -13.37
C LEU A 22 -1.05 -10.76 -14.16
N PRO A 23 -2.09 -11.48 -13.69
CA PRO A 23 -3.42 -11.35 -14.27
C PRO A 23 -3.99 -9.94 -14.06
N ALA A 24 -4.94 -9.56 -14.87
CA ALA A 24 -5.72 -8.34 -14.61
C ALA A 24 -6.41 -8.44 -13.24
N PRO A 25 -6.62 -7.33 -12.54
CA PRO A 25 -7.26 -7.37 -11.20
C PRO A 25 -8.59 -8.12 -11.17
N GLY A 26 -9.41 -8.01 -12.21
CA GLY A 26 -10.67 -8.74 -12.30
C GLY A 26 -10.55 -10.25 -12.49
N ALA A 27 -9.38 -10.74 -12.87
CA ALA A 27 -9.09 -12.16 -13.08
C ALA A 27 -8.28 -12.78 -11.93
N ASP A 28 -7.89 -11.98 -10.94
CA ASP A 28 -7.16 -12.44 -9.76
C ASP A 28 -8.12 -12.69 -8.59
N SER A 29 -7.69 -13.55 -7.68
CA SER A 29 -8.39 -13.77 -6.41
C SER A 29 -7.70 -12.97 -5.31
N PHE A 30 -8.48 -12.36 -4.43
CA PHE A 30 -7.96 -11.52 -3.37
C PHE A 30 -8.35 -12.06 -2.00
N THR A 31 -7.45 -11.85 -1.04
CA THR A 31 -7.69 -12.17 0.36
C THR A 31 -7.42 -10.93 1.20
N VAL A 32 -8.29 -10.64 2.14
CA VAL A 32 -8.10 -9.51 3.06
C VAL A 32 -6.89 -9.77 3.96
N VAL A 33 -6.09 -8.74 4.17
CA VAL A 33 -4.99 -8.79 5.13
C VAL A 33 -5.57 -8.70 6.55
N PRO A 34 -5.45 -9.76 7.35
CA PRO A 34 -6.04 -9.79 8.68
C PRO A 34 -5.25 -8.92 9.67
N LEU A 35 -5.92 -8.48 10.72
CA LEU A 35 -5.32 -7.75 11.85
C LEU A 35 -4.56 -6.49 11.44
N LEU A 36 -5.02 -5.84 10.39
CA LEU A 36 -4.45 -4.59 9.90
C LEU A 36 -4.72 -3.46 10.91
N GLY A 37 -3.67 -2.81 11.38
CA GLY A 37 -3.79 -1.66 12.28
C GLY A 37 -4.01 -0.36 11.53
N SER A 38 -3.23 -0.14 10.48
CA SER A 38 -3.38 1.03 9.61
C SER A 38 -2.83 0.74 8.22
N VAL A 39 -3.31 1.51 7.25
CA VAL A 39 -2.77 1.53 5.90
C VAL A 39 -2.94 2.94 5.33
N THR A 40 -1.88 3.45 4.72
CA THR A 40 -1.90 4.74 4.05
C THR A 40 -1.98 4.51 2.54
N PRO A 41 -3.02 5.02 1.87
CA PRO A 41 -3.11 4.88 0.42
C PRO A 41 -1.94 5.54 -0.30
N PRO A 42 -1.57 5.06 -1.50
CA PRO A 42 -0.49 5.68 -2.27
C PRO A 42 -0.82 7.14 -2.59
N ALA A 43 0.11 8.04 -2.29
CA ALA A 43 -0.04 9.46 -2.59
C ALA A 43 0.30 9.74 -4.06
N ASN A 44 -0.37 10.75 -4.62
CA ASN A 44 -0.07 11.25 -5.95
C ASN A 44 0.84 12.47 -5.84
N GLU A 45 2.00 12.40 -6.44
CA GLU A 45 2.95 13.50 -6.47
C GLU A 45 3.60 13.59 -7.86
N LEU A 46 3.48 14.76 -8.47
CA LEU A 46 4.12 15.01 -9.76
C LEU A 46 5.51 15.58 -9.55
N THR A 47 6.45 15.14 -10.37
CA THR A 47 7.71 15.86 -10.51
C THR A 47 7.41 17.23 -11.11
N THR A 48 8.12 18.25 -10.65
CA THR A 48 7.97 19.61 -11.15
C THR A 48 9.29 20.13 -11.68
N ALA A 49 9.24 20.81 -12.82
CA ALA A 49 10.37 21.54 -13.35
C ALA A 49 10.05 23.04 -13.31
N PHE A 50 11.03 23.82 -12.91
CA PHE A 50 10.92 25.27 -12.85
C PHE A 50 11.84 25.90 -13.89
N PHE A 51 11.37 26.94 -14.53
CA PHE A 51 12.18 27.69 -15.47
C PHE A 51 11.83 29.18 -15.41
N ASN A 52 12.81 29.99 -15.74
CA ASN A 52 12.65 31.43 -15.79
C ASN A 52 12.51 31.87 -17.26
N ILE A 53 11.56 32.77 -17.52
CA ILE A 53 11.37 33.38 -18.84
C ILE A 53 12.03 34.76 -18.82
N LEU A 54 12.82 35.06 -19.83
CA LEU A 54 13.65 36.27 -19.91
C LEU A 54 12.73 37.47 -19.86
N ASN A 55 11.95 37.98 -19.91
CA ASN A 55 11.12 39.17 -19.74
C ASN A 55 9.88 38.96 -18.87
N ASP A 56 9.88 37.87 -18.09
CA ASP A 56 8.82 37.59 -17.17
C ASP A 56 9.40 37.63 -15.75
N GLY A 57 8.85 38.44 -14.88
CA GLY A 57 9.28 38.51 -13.49
C GLY A 57 8.92 37.30 -12.68
N ASP A 58 8.07 36.43 -13.20
CA ASP A 58 7.58 35.25 -12.49
C ASP A 58 8.27 33.98 -12.97
N ARG A 59 8.43 33.06 -12.00
CA ARG A 59 8.94 31.74 -12.27
C ARG A 59 7.81 30.83 -12.77
N ARG A 60 8.09 30.10 -13.84
CA ARG A 60 7.14 29.14 -14.41
C ARG A 60 7.45 27.73 -13.93
N SER A 61 6.40 26.92 -13.81
CA SER A 61 6.53 25.52 -13.42
C SER A 61 5.72 24.63 -14.36
N VAL A 62 6.24 23.43 -14.57
CA VAL A 62 5.59 22.38 -15.38
C VAL A 62 5.56 21.10 -14.59
N GLY A 63 4.40 20.44 -14.58
CA GLY A 63 4.26 19.10 -14.05
C GLY A 63 4.87 18.06 -14.97
N GLY A 64 5.56 17.08 -14.39
CA GLY A 64 6.17 15.98 -15.10
C GLY A 64 5.50 14.65 -14.80
N LYS A 65 6.29 13.60 -14.70
CA LYS A 65 5.81 12.26 -14.35
C LYS A 65 5.41 12.17 -12.88
N LEU A 66 4.52 11.22 -12.57
CA LEU A 66 4.25 10.87 -11.19
C LEU A 66 5.51 10.30 -10.53
N ASN A 67 5.77 10.74 -9.32
CA ASN A 67 6.84 10.16 -8.49
C ASN A 67 6.48 8.72 -8.11
N ASP A 68 7.52 7.97 -7.71
CA ASP A 68 7.32 6.66 -7.13
C ASP A 68 6.40 6.75 -5.91
N ARG A 69 5.47 5.81 -5.82
CA ARG A 69 4.45 5.82 -4.79
C ARG A 69 4.64 4.65 -3.85
N THR A 70 4.38 4.89 -2.60
CA THR A 70 4.42 3.87 -1.55
C THR A 70 3.12 3.86 -0.77
N SER A 71 2.77 2.71 -0.25
CA SER A 71 1.69 2.53 0.70
C SER A 71 2.29 1.92 1.95
N GLU A 72 2.15 2.60 3.06
CA GLU A 72 2.66 2.14 4.35
C GLU A 72 1.53 1.61 5.21
N GLY A 73 1.84 0.59 5.99
CA GLY A 73 0.88 0.03 6.91
C GLY A 73 1.53 -0.67 8.09
N ASN A 74 0.70 -0.97 9.08
CA ASN A 74 1.09 -1.84 10.18
C ASN A 74 0.01 -2.88 10.44
N LEU A 75 0.43 -3.99 10.99
CA LEU A 75 -0.47 -5.06 11.38
C LEU A 75 0.00 -5.71 12.68
N VAL A 76 -0.91 -6.40 13.35
CA VAL A 76 -0.58 -7.29 14.44
C VAL A 76 -0.25 -8.66 13.84
N ALA A 77 0.96 -9.14 14.07
CA ALA A 77 1.43 -10.37 13.46
C ALA A 77 0.73 -11.58 14.03
N ASP A 78 0.16 -12.38 13.16
CA ASP A 78 -0.35 -13.72 13.46
C ASP A 78 0.39 -14.72 12.56
N TRP A 79 1.38 -15.38 13.12
CA TRP A 79 2.23 -16.31 12.37
C TRP A 79 1.54 -17.62 11.99
N THR A 80 0.30 -17.81 12.41
CA THR A 80 -0.56 -18.90 11.93
C THR A 80 -1.34 -18.50 10.68
N SER A 81 -1.42 -17.20 10.37
CA SER A 81 -2.08 -16.68 9.17
C SER A 81 -1.26 -16.97 7.92
N VAL A 82 -1.87 -17.61 6.95
CA VAL A 82 -1.25 -17.85 5.63
C VAL A 82 -0.89 -16.54 4.93
N ILE A 83 -1.70 -15.51 5.11
CA ILE A 83 -1.47 -14.19 4.49
C ILE A 83 -0.23 -13.52 5.08
N HIS A 84 -0.10 -13.49 6.41
CA HIS A 84 1.09 -12.91 7.04
C HIS A 84 2.36 -13.67 6.69
N GLN A 85 2.28 -15.00 6.61
CA GLN A 85 3.41 -15.82 6.16
C GLN A 85 3.80 -15.52 4.70
N ALA A 86 2.81 -15.35 3.83
CA ALA A 86 3.07 -15.00 2.43
C ALA A 86 3.68 -13.61 2.29
N MET A 87 3.22 -12.63 3.06
CA MET A 87 3.79 -11.29 3.06
C MET A 87 5.25 -11.29 3.53
N GLU A 88 5.55 -12.04 4.59
CA GLU A 88 6.94 -12.17 5.07
C GLU A 88 7.83 -12.83 4.02
N ALA A 89 7.36 -13.90 3.39
CA ALA A 89 8.09 -14.57 2.32
C ALA A 89 8.35 -13.65 1.12
N ASP A 90 7.38 -12.84 0.75
CA ASP A 90 7.52 -11.88 -0.36
C ASP A 90 8.51 -10.78 -0.05
N SER A 91 8.67 -10.42 1.23
CA SER A 91 9.55 -9.33 1.66
C SER A 91 11.04 -9.62 1.44
N ILE A 92 11.42 -10.88 1.29
CA ILE A 92 12.81 -11.31 1.13
C ILE A 92 13.14 -11.76 -0.31
N VAL A 93 12.22 -11.63 -1.24
CA VAL A 93 12.47 -12.01 -2.64
C VAL A 93 13.30 -10.92 -3.33
N PRO A 94 14.50 -11.23 -3.84
CA PRO A 94 15.29 -10.25 -4.58
C PRO A 94 14.54 -9.72 -5.79
N GLY A 95 14.57 -8.40 -5.98
CA GLY A 95 13.82 -7.74 -7.06
C GLY A 95 12.35 -7.48 -6.74
N GLY A 96 11.88 -7.95 -5.60
CA GLY A 96 10.48 -7.79 -5.17
C GLY A 96 9.53 -8.77 -5.85
N ARG A 97 8.64 -9.36 -5.08
CA ARG A 97 7.54 -10.18 -5.62
C ARG A 97 6.31 -9.32 -5.81
N LYS A 98 5.97 -9.06 -7.05
CA LYS A 98 4.81 -8.23 -7.40
C LYS A 98 3.52 -9.01 -7.25
N ARG A 99 2.52 -8.35 -6.70
CA ARG A 99 1.14 -8.84 -6.60
C ARG A 99 0.17 -7.72 -6.92
N ASN A 100 -1.04 -8.08 -7.26
CA ASN A 100 -2.15 -7.14 -7.29
C ASN A 100 -2.60 -6.85 -5.86
N TRP A 101 -2.85 -5.59 -5.56
CA TRP A 101 -3.35 -5.13 -4.28
C TRP A 101 -4.50 -4.17 -4.49
N TYR A 102 -5.41 -4.08 -3.55
CA TYR A 102 -6.33 -2.96 -3.50
C TYR A 102 -6.67 -2.56 -2.07
N ILE A 103 -6.97 -1.29 -1.92
CA ILE A 103 -7.42 -0.69 -0.67
C ILE A 103 -8.86 -0.27 -0.85
N VAL A 104 -9.74 -0.71 0.04
CA VAL A 104 -11.12 -0.26 0.11
C VAL A 104 -11.22 0.82 1.17
N TYR A 105 -11.76 1.96 0.78
CA TYR A 105 -11.93 3.10 1.66
C TYR A 105 -13.13 2.92 2.57
N PRO A 106 -13.06 3.46 3.80
CA PRO A 106 -14.14 3.33 4.77
C PRO A 106 -15.27 4.32 4.50
N ASP A 107 -15.78 4.36 3.30
CA ASP A 107 -16.87 5.24 2.94
C ASP A 107 -18.05 4.48 2.30
N ALA A 108 -19.20 5.14 2.27
CA ALA A 108 -20.42 4.54 1.72
C ALA A 108 -20.35 4.31 0.20
N GLY A 109 -19.45 5.00 -0.50
CA GLY A 109 -19.21 4.84 -1.92
C GLY A 109 -18.35 3.64 -2.27
N ALA A 110 -17.76 2.99 -1.27
CA ALA A 110 -16.87 1.85 -1.45
C ALA A 110 -15.73 2.11 -2.46
N ARG A 111 -15.20 3.33 -2.43
CA ARG A 111 -14.04 3.67 -3.25
C ARG A 111 -12.93 2.66 -3.03
N ARG A 112 -12.32 2.24 -4.11
CA ARG A 112 -11.18 1.35 -4.03
C ARG A 112 -10.06 1.80 -4.95
N ASP A 113 -8.84 1.65 -4.47
CA ASP A 113 -7.63 1.91 -5.24
C ASP A 113 -6.95 0.58 -5.54
N ASP A 114 -6.85 0.23 -6.83
CA ASP A 114 -6.16 -0.96 -7.30
C ASP A 114 -4.78 -0.60 -7.80
N PHE A 115 -3.77 -1.38 -7.43
CA PHE A 115 -2.39 -1.18 -7.87
C PHE A 115 -1.60 -2.48 -7.84
N VAL A 116 -0.51 -2.50 -8.58
CA VAL A 116 0.51 -3.55 -8.49
C VAL A 116 1.62 -3.05 -7.58
N ALA A 117 2.05 -3.85 -6.64
CA ALA A 117 3.10 -3.47 -5.70
C ALA A 117 3.88 -4.68 -5.20
N PHE A 118 5.04 -4.42 -4.64
CA PHE A 118 5.83 -5.40 -3.89
C PHE A 118 6.14 -4.87 -2.50
N ILE A 119 6.35 -5.77 -1.56
CA ILE A 119 6.75 -5.40 -0.20
C ILE A 119 8.22 -5.02 -0.23
N SER A 120 8.52 -3.74 0.00
CA SER A 120 9.89 -3.21 0.00
C SER A 120 10.50 -3.19 1.40
N THR A 121 9.70 -3.06 2.44
CA THR A 121 10.15 -3.16 3.83
C THR A 121 9.21 -4.02 4.65
N TRP A 122 9.76 -4.77 5.58
CA TRP A 122 9.03 -5.61 6.51
C TRP A 122 9.79 -5.59 7.84
N THR A 123 9.35 -4.77 8.77
CA THR A 123 10.05 -4.52 10.02
C THR A 123 9.23 -5.00 11.20
N LYS A 124 9.75 -5.98 11.92
CA LYS A 124 9.16 -6.50 13.14
C LYS A 124 9.60 -5.62 14.32
N GLU A 125 8.65 -5.32 15.20
CA GLU A 125 8.99 -4.64 16.45
C GLU A 125 9.84 -5.53 17.36
N ALA A 126 10.65 -4.89 18.18
CA ALA A 126 11.48 -5.59 19.14
C ALA A 126 10.62 -6.23 20.25
N PHE A 127 11.06 -7.35 20.76
CA PHE A 127 10.50 -7.95 21.98
C PHE A 127 11.17 -7.34 23.20
N ASP A 128 10.37 -6.83 24.12
CA ASP A 128 10.84 -6.26 25.38
C ASP A 128 10.75 -7.31 26.49
N ALA A 129 11.88 -7.64 27.10
CA ALA A 129 11.91 -8.55 28.22
C ALA A 129 11.33 -7.89 29.48
N GLY A 130 10.47 -8.61 30.22
CA GLY A 130 9.93 -8.15 31.49
C GLY A 130 8.68 -7.28 31.40
N GLU A 131 8.15 -7.08 30.19
CA GLU A 131 6.84 -6.45 30.00
C GLU A 131 5.72 -7.48 29.93
N ASP A 132 4.49 -7.01 30.23
CA ASP A 132 3.29 -7.83 30.00
C ASP A 132 3.17 -8.20 28.54
N ALA A 133 2.43 -9.27 28.22
CA ALA A 133 2.22 -9.73 26.87
C ALA A 133 1.68 -8.61 25.99
N LYS A 134 2.43 -8.23 24.98
CA LYS A 134 2.05 -7.23 23.97
C LYS A 134 1.77 -7.87 22.64
N GLU A 135 0.97 -7.18 21.86
CA GLU A 135 0.81 -7.48 20.44
C GLU A 135 2.16 -7.34 19.73
N HIS A 136 2.50 -8.33 18.93
CA HIS A 136 3.68 -8.24 18.08
C HIS A 136 3.30 -7.55 16.78
N ARG A 137 3.77 -6.33 16.59
CA ARG A 137 3.46 -5.51 15.41
C ARG A 137 4.53 -5.61 14.35
N VAL A 138 4.09 -5.48 13.12
CA VAL A 138 4.96 -5.39 11.94
C VAL A 138 4.57 -4.15 11.16
N ASN A 139 5.59 -3.36 10.80
CA ASN A 139 5.45 -2.24 9.88
C ASN A 139 5.94 -2.67 8.51
N PHE A 140 5.16 -2.39 7.47
CA PHE A 140 5.50 -2.76 6.12
C PHE A 140 5.27 -1.60 5.15
N THR A 141 6.00 -1.63 4.04
CA THR A 141 5.85 -0.67 2.96
C THR A 141 5.64 -1.44 1.66
N LEU A 142 4.60 -1.05 0.93
CA LEU A 142 4.35 -1.50 -0.43
C LEU A 142 4.87 -0.44 -1.39
N THR A 143 5.77 -0.82 -2.28
CA THR A 143 6.22 0.08 -3.36
C THR A 143 5.41 -0.23 -4.61
N VAL A 144 4.71 0.80 -5.08
CA VAL A 144 3.78 0.68 -6.22
C VAL A 144 4.57 0.64 -7.52
N ASP A 145 4.24 -0.32 -8.37
CA ASP A 145 4.77 -0.45 -9.72
C ASP A 145 3.67 -0.11 -10.72
N GLY A 146 3.81 1.04 -11.36
CA GLY A 146 2.87 1.50 -12.37
C GLY A 146 1.73 2.37 -11.84
N ALA A 147 0.57 2.27 -12.48
CA ALA A 147 -0.56 3.14 -12.21
C ALA A 147 -1.41 2.64 -11.03
N VAL A 148 -2.06 3.58 -10.35
CA VAL A 148 -3.14 3.30 -9.41
C VAL A 148 -4.46 3.56 -10.11
N THR A 149 -5.33 2.57 -10.15
CA THR A 149 -6.66 2.68 -10.75
C THR A 149 -7.69 2.90 -9.64
N VAL A 150 -8.41 3.99 -9.73
CA VAL A 150 -9.45 4.36 -8.76
C VAL A 150 -10.81 3.93 -9.29
N THR A 151 -11.56 3.23 -8.46
CA THR A 151 -12.96 2.84 -8.73
C THR A 151 -13.85 3.41 -7.63
N TYR A 152 -14.95 4.05 -8.04
CA TYR A 152 -15.93 4.62 -7.13
C TYR A 152 -17.16 3.74 -7.02
#